data_a3499daee0bf503624ebdc6b6aa41006
#
_entry.id   a3499daee0bf503624ebdc6b6aa41006
#
_cell.length_a   1.000
_cell.length_b   1.000
_cell.length_c   1.000
_cell.angle_alpha   90.00
_cell.angle_beta   90.00
_cell.angle_gamma   90.00
#
_symmetry.space_group_name_H-M   'P 1'
#
loop_
_entity.id
_entity.type
_entity.pdbx_description
1 polymer ?
#
loop_
_entity_poly.entity_id
_entity_poly.type
_entity_poly.pdbx_seq_one_letter_code
_entity_poly.pdbx_strand_id
1 'polypeptide(L)'
;MQMAETEQWMKDFYEKRGWTEYGPFIRIGFLMEEAGELARAVRAYEIGRDRPDEKDATQAERRQELIEEMGDVLGNLAILADKYGITLEDAMKAHQEKLIKRFETK
;
A
#
# COMPACT_ATOMS: atom_id res chain seq x y z
N MET A 1 -8.44 8.45 13.54
CA MET A 1 -8.61 9.04 12.19
C MET A 1 -9.19 7.98 11.27
N GLN A 2 -10.23 8.33 10.53
CA GLN A 2 -10.86 7.40 9.60
C GLN A 2 -10.04 7.25 8.33
N MET A 3 -10.19 6.11 7.67
CA MET A 3 -9.43 5.81 6.44
C MET A 3 -9.62 6.86 5.36
N ALA A 4 -10.84 7.33 5.16
CA ALA A 4 -11.12 8.35 4.13
C ALA A 4 -10.39 9.66 4.42
N GLU A 5 -10.31 10.06 5.67
CA GLU A 5 -9.59 11.26 6.08
C GLU A 5 -8.09 11.12 5.87
N THR A 6 -7.55 9.96 6.22
CA THR A 6 -6.13 9.67 6.04
C THR A 6 -5.77 9.63 4.56
N GLU A 7 -6.64 9.02 3.75
CA GLU A 7 -6.45 8.96 2.30
C GLU A 7 -6.42 10.37 1.71
N GLN A 8 -7.35 11.24 2.11
CA GLN A 8 -7.39 12.60 1.60
C GLN A 8 -6.16 13.40 2.04
N TRP A 9 -5.76 13.26 3.30
CA TRP A 9 -4.55 13.91 3.80
C TRP A 9 -3.34 13.53 2.96
N MET A 10 -3.22 12.27 2.65
CA MET A 10 -2.09 11.75 1.88
C MET A 10 -2.11 12.28 0.44
N LYS A 11 -3.27 12.33 -0.19
CA LYS A 11 -3.39 12.89 -1.55
C LYS A 11 -2.96 14.34 -1.58
N ASP A 12 -3.39 15.13 -0.58
CA ASP A 12 -3.01 16.52 -0.48
C ASP A 12 -1.51 16.69 -0.27
N PHE A 13 -0.93 15.83 0.54
CA PHE A 13 0.51 15.82 0.80
C PHE A 13 1.31 15.55 -0.48
N TYR A 14 0.89 14.56 -1.24
CA TYR A 14 1.55 14.20 -2.52
C TYR A 14 1.40 15.32 -3.54
N GLU A 15 0.22 15.92 -3.61
CA GLU A 15 -0.03 17.01 -4.56
C GLU A 15 0.86 18.21 -4.29
N LYS A 16 1.02 18.60 -3.03
CA LYS A 16 1.89 19.70 -2.65
C LYS A 16 3.34 19.51 -3.06
N ARG A 17 3.77 18.27 -3.21
CA ARG A 17 5.13 17.94 -3.61
C ARG A 17 5.28 17.68 -5.11
N GLY A 18 4.20 17.81 -5.86
CA GLY A 18 4.23 17.54 -7.29
C GLY A 18 4.31 16.06 -7.63
N TRP A 19 4.11 15.18 -6.66
CA TRP A 19 4.23 13.73 -6.87
C TRP A 19 3.03 13.14 -7.59
N THR A 20 1.93 13.88 -7.71
CA THR A 20 0.73 13.44 -8.43
C THR A 20 0.80 13.73 -9.93
N GLU A 21 1.87 14.37 -10.38
CA GLU A 21 2.03 14.73 -11.80
C GLU A 21 2.46 13.56 -12.67
N TYR A 22 2.99 12.49 -12.08
CA TYR A 22 3.40 11.31 -12.84
C TYR A 22 2.18 10.59 -13.39
N GLY A 23 2.32 10.09 -14.63
CA GLY A 23 1.25 9.34 -15.26
C GLY A 23 1.06 7.95 -14.65
N PRO A 24 -0.02 7.25 -15.05
CA PRO A 24 -0.36 5.96 -14.43
C PRO A 24 0.70 4.87 -14.62
N PHE A 25 1.42 4.88 -15.73
CA PHE A 25 2.47 3.87 -15.96
C PHE A 25 3.63 4.03 -14.98
N ILE A 26 4.02 5.28 -14.68
CA ILE A 26 5.05 5.53 -13.68
C ILE A 26 4.52 5.20 -12.29
N ARG A 27 3.27 5.60 -12.01
CA ARG A 27 2.64 5.33 -10.71
C ARG A 27 2.55 3.83 -10.40
N ILE A 28 2.18 3.02 -11.39
CA ILE A 28 2.11 1.59 -11.16
C ILE A 28 3.51 0.99 -10.94
N GLY A 29 4.52 1.57 -11.57
CA GLY A 29 5.92 1.19 -11.30
C GLY A 29 6.29 1.39 -9.84
N PHE A 30 5.96 2.55 -9.27
CA PHE A 30 6.19 2.82 -7.85
C PHE A 30 5.42 1.83 -6.96
N LEU A 31 4.17 1.51 -7.33
CA LEU A 31 3.39 0.54 -6.57
C LEU A 31 4.06 -0.83 -6.56
N MET A 32 4.59 -1.26 -7.69
CA MET A 32 5.27 -2.55 -7.75
C MET A 32 6.57 -2.56 -6.94
N GLU A 33 7.29 -1.44 -6.91
CA GLU A 33 8.48 -1.32 -6.05
C GLU A 33 8.10 -1.45 -4.58
N GLU A 34 7.02 -0.79 -4.17
CA GLU A 34 6.56 -0.87 -2.78
C GLU A 34 6.06 -2.27 -2.43
N ALA A 35 5.41 -2.95 -3.38
CA ALA A 35 5.02 -4.34 -3.17
C ALA A 35 6.24 -5.23 -2.95
N GLY A 36 7.34 -4.98 -3.66
CA GLY A 36 8.60 -5.67 -3.45
C GLY A 36 9.20 -5.40 -2.08
N GLU A 37 9.15 -4.15 -1.63
CA GLU A 37 9.63 -3.79 -0.29
C GLU A 37 8.79 -4.46 0.80
N LEU A 38 7.48 -4.56 0.59
CA LEU A 38 6.61 -5.29 1.51
C LEU A 38 6.99 -6.77 1.56
N ALA A 39 7.28 -7.38 0.41
CA ALA A 39 7.71 -8.77 0.35
C ALA A 39 9.00 -8.99 1.15
N ARG A 40 9.95 -8.06 1.04
CA ARG A 40 11.18 -8.11 1.83
C ARG A 40 10.90 -8.01 3.32
N ALA A 41 10.00 -7.10 3.72
CA ALA A 41 9.65 -6.93 5.13
C ALA A 41 9.00 -8.19 5.71
N VAL A 42 8.15 -8.85 4.93
CA VAL A 42 7.54 -10.13 5.34
C VAL A 42 8.61 -11.19 5.54
N ARG A 43 9.52 -11.33 4.57
CA ARG A 43 10.60 -12.31 4.68
C ARG A 43 11.46 -12.04 5.91
N ALA A 44 11.82 -10.77 6.15
CA ALA A 44 12.65 -10.39 7.28
C ALA A 44 11.94 -10.68 8.61
N TYR A 45 10.64 -10.46 8.68
CA TYR A 45 9.86 -10.78 9.88
C TYR A 45 9.84 -12.28 10.16
N GLU A 46 9.67 -13.09 9.11
CA GLU A 46 9.49 -14.54 9.24
C GLU A 46 10.82 -15.28 9.47
N ILE A 47 11.86 -14.95 8.74
CA ILE A 47 13.12 -15.70 8.79
C ILE A 47 14.34 -14.89 9.22
N GLY A 48 14.16 -13.59 9.48
CA GLY A 48 15.24 -12.74 9.92
C GLY A 48 16.16 -12.29 8.80
N ARG A 49 17.38 -11.90 9.19
CA ARG A 49 18.40 -11.42 8.26
C ARG A 49 18.82 -12.51 7.31
N ASP A 50 18.85 -12.19 6.02
CA ASP A 50 19.23 -13.13 4.96
C ASP A 50 20.69 -12.99 4.54
N ARG A 51 21.21 -11.76 4.53
CA ARG A 51 22.58 -11.48 4.10
C ARG A 51 23.37 -10.86 5.24
N PRO A 52 24.70 -11.08 5.26
CA PRO A 52 25.54 -10.50 6.32
C PRO A 52 25.49 -8.96 6.38
N ASP A 53 25.23 -8.32 5.25
CA ASP A 53 25.17 -6.86 5.15
C ASP A 53 23.80 -6.27 5.55
N GLU A 54 22.81 -7.11 5.79
CA GLU A 54 21.53 -6.64 6.28
C GLU A 54 21.64 -6.29 7.76
N LYS A 55 20.98 -5.20 8.13
CA LYS A 55 20.94 -4.77 9.53
C LYS A 55 20.15 -5.76 10.36
N ASP A 56 20.70 -6.10 11.51
CA ASP A 56 19.96 -6.91 12.48
C ASP A 56 18.91 -6.05 13.18
N ALA A 57 17.77 -6.63 13.49
CA ALA A 57 16.65 -5.90 14.08
C ALA A 57 15.82 -6.79 14.99
N THR A 58 15.14 -6.15 15.95
CA THR A 58 14.24 -6.87 16.85
C THR A 58 12.95 -7.23 16.11
N GLN A 59 12.19 -8.16 16.66
CA GLN A 59 10.91 -8.55 16.09
C GLN A 59 9.92 -7.38 16.10
N ALA A 60 9.96 -6.55 17.14
CA ALA A 60 9.11 -5.35 17.21
C ALA A 60 9.45 -4.36 16.10
N GLU A 61 10.75 -4.15 15.82
CA GLU A 61 11.17 -3.29 14.73
C GLU A 61 10.74 -3.84 13.37
N ARG A 62 10.83 -5.14 13.19
CA ARG A 62 10.41 -5.79 11.94
C ARG A 62 8.92 -5.72 11.74
N ARG A 63 8.14 -5.82 12.83
CA ARG A 63 6.70 -5.65 12.76
C ARG A 63 6.34 -4.22 12.36
N GLN A 64 7.05 -3.23 12.90
CA GLN A 64 6.82 -1.82 12.53
C GLN A 64 7.13 -1.59 11.06
N GLU A 65 8.19 -2.20 10.54
CA GLU A 65 8.50 -2.13 9.10
C GLU A 65 7.39 -2.72 8.25
N LEU A 66 6.80 -3.85 8.68
CA LEU A 66 5.66 -4.44 7.99
C LEU A 66 4.51 -3.44 7.87
N ILE A 67 4.18 -2.78 8.98
CA ILE A 67 3.09 -1.81 9.02
C ILE A 67 3.38 -0.66 8.05
N GLU A 68 4.60 -0.14 8.10
CA GLU A 68 5.00 0.99 7.25
C GLU A 68 4.99 0.62 5.77
N GLU A 69 5.48 -0.56 5.43
CA GLU A 69 5.49 -1.01 4.03
C GLU A 69 4.09 -1.29 3.50
N MET A 70 3.19 -1.80 4.35
CA MET A 70 1.79 -1.93 3.97
C MET A 70 1.18 -0.56 3.70
N GLY A 71 1.51 0.42 4.54
CA GLY A 71 1.08 1.81 4.33
C GLY A 71 1.59 2.37 3.01
N ASP A 72 2.85 2.09 2.67
CA ASP A 72 3.44 2.56 1.42
C ASP A 72 2.73 1.97 0.20
N VAL A 73 2.36 0.69 0.26
CA VAL A 73 1.59 0.04 -0.80
C VAL A 73 0.21 0.67 -0.94
N LEU A 74 -0.50 0.83 0.19
CA LEU A 74 -1.83 1.43 0.19
C LEU A 74 -1.78 2.88 -0.31
N GLY A 75 -0.75 3.63 0.11
CA GLY A 75 -0.56 5.01 -0.33
C GLY A 75 -0.38 5.12 -1.83
N ASN A 76 0.48 4.29 -2.38
CA ASN A 76 0.72 4.31 -3.83
C ASN A 76 -0.51 3.84 -4.60
N LEU A 77 -1.24 2.86 -4.07
CA LEU A 77 -2.48 2.41 -4.69
C LEU A 77 -3.53 3.52 -4.68
N ALA A 78 -3.65 4.26 -3.58
CA ALA A 78 -4.61 5.36 -3.48
C ALA A 78 -4.31 6.46 -4.50
N ILE A 79 -3.03 6.80 -4.70
CA ILE A 79 -2.64 7.82 -5.66
C ILE A 79 -2.91 7.35 -7.10
N LEU A 80 -2.63 6.08 -7.38
CA LEU A 80 -2.95 5.51 -8.70
C LEU A 80 -4.46 5.55 -8.94
N ALA A 81 -5.26 5.11 -7.96
CA ALA A 81 -6.71 5.09 -8.06
C ALA A 81 -7.28 6.49 -8.27
N ASP A 82 -6.70 7.49 -7.61
CA ASP A 82 -7.16 8.87 -7.72
C ASP A 82 -7.08 9.41 -9.15
N LYS A 83 -6.17 8.90 -9.96
CA LYS A 83 -6.06 9.30 -11.37
C LYS A 83 -7.29 8.89 -12.19
N TYR A 84 -8.06 7.96 -11.67
CA TYR A 84 -9.29 7.46 -12.30
C TYR A 84 -10.55 7.89 -11.53
N GLY A 85 -10.39 8.77 -10.53
CA GLY A 85 -11.49 9.21 -9.71
C GLY A 85 -12.02 8.13 -8.78
N ILE A 86 -11.18 7.18 -8.38
CA ILE A 86 -11.54 6.04 -7.53
C ILE A 86 -10.88 6.21 -6.17
N THR A 87 -11.66 5.98 -5.10
CA THR A 87 -11.10 5.93 -3.74
C THR A 87 -10.82 4.49 -3.34
N LEU A 88 -10.01 4.32 -2.30
CA LEU A 88 -9.79 2.98 -1.75
C LEU A 88 -11.08 2.37 -1.23
N GLU A 89 -11.98 3.20 -0.67
CA GLU A 89 -13.28 2.73 -0.21
C GLU A 89 -14.09 2.16 -1.38
N ASP A 90 -14.10 2.83 -2.53
CA ASP A 90 -14.78 2.34 -3.73
C ASP A 90 -14.26 0.95 -4.12
N ALA A 91 -12.95 0.79 -4.13
CA ALA A 91 -12.32 -0.47 -4.50
C ALA A 91 -12.69 -1.59 -3.51
N MET A 92 -12.66 -1.28 -2.22
CA MET A 92 -12.99 -2.26 -1.19
C MET A 92 -14.47 -2.67 -1.24
N LYS A 93 -15.35 -1.70 -1.47
CA LYS A 93 -16.79 -1.99 -1.62
C LYS A 93 -17.06 -2.87 -2.83
N ALA A 94 -16.42 -2.58 -3.95
CA ALA A 94 -16.57 -3.39 -5.16
C ALA A 94 -16.10 -4.82 -4.91
N HIS A 95 -15.00 -4.98 -4.18
CA HIS A 95 -14.49 -6.30 -3.83
C HIS A 95 -15.48 -7.04 -2.92
N GLN A 96 -16.02 -6.37 -1.92
CA GLN A 96 -17.00 -6.94 -1.01
C GLN A 96 -18.24 -7.44 -1.77
N GLU A 97 -18.79 -6.60 -2.65
CA GLU A 97 -19.97 -6.95 -3.44
C GLU A 97 -19.70 -8.16 -4.34
N LYS A 98 -18.50 -8.21 -4.92
CA LYS A 98 -18.09 -9.35 -5.75
C LYS A 98 -18.04 -10.65 -4.94
N LEU A 99 -17.52 -10.59 -3.72
CA LEU A 99 -17.45 -11.77 -2.84
C LEU A 99 -18.84 -12.23 -2.41
N ILE A 100 -19.71 -11.29 -2.05
CA ILE A 100 -21.08 -11.61 -1.68
C ILE A 100 -21.80 -12.30 -2.84
N LYS A 101 -21.71 -11.73 -4.02
CA LYS A 101 -22.35 -12.30 -5.21
C LYS A 101 -21.82 -13.68 -5.53
N ARG A 102 -20.52 -13.91 -5.36
CA ARG A 102 -19.86 -15.17 -5.74
C ARG A 102 -20.13 -16.30 -4.74
N PHE A 103 -20.18 -15.98 -3.45
CA PHE A 103 -20.20 -17.00 -2.40
C PHE A 103 -21.47 -17.04 -1.56
N GLU A 104 -22.26 -15.99 -1.49
CA GLU A 104 -23.47 -15.92 -0.67
C GLU A 104 -24.75 -16.05 -1.48
N THR A 105 -24.68 -15.85 -2.79
CA THR A 105 -25.84 -15.97 -3.65
C THR A 105 -26.17 -17.43 -3.89
N LYS A 106 -27.43 -17.76 -3.81
CA LYS A 106 -27.92 -19.09 -4.07
C LYS A 106 -28.12 -19.32 -5.56
#